data_037e706cc43d08fe1a5c1db2fd3af38d
#
_entry.id   037e706cc43d08fe1a5c1db2fd3af38d
#
_cell.length_a   1.000
_cell.length_b   1.000
_cell.length_c   1.000
_cell.angle_alpha   90.00
_cell.angle_beta   90.00
_cell.angle_gamma   90.00
#
_symmetry.space_group_name_H-M   'P 1'
#
loop_
_entity.id
_entity.type
_entity.pdbx_description
1 polymer ?
#
loop_
_entity_poly.entity_id
_entity_poly.type
_entity_poly.pdbx_seq_one_letter_code
_entity_poly.pdbx_strand_id
1 'polypeptide(L)'
;MVTRYSILALFIVCIFAGCNVVNKVVKDIPIQEMDKLDQTYVGREAWTRALLIDLGPEGVIDRDTKVKLVSLDMHWTGSITVRGPNRRNITHALNLERPLTMAAVEEKLNKLFFFTKPEYRYRMNLRKFGKKTAKAVFDRQLFKGMKREAALESWGYPDEMKSVDLSGSMQEQWIYKDVRQKNKKRYVYIIEGQVDTWEE
;
A
#
# COMPACT_ATOMS: atom_id res chain seq x y z
N MET A 1 24.90 -56.42 36.23
CA MET A 1 25.63 -55.57 35.30
C MET A 1 24.77 -55.31 34.08
N VAL A 2 23.59 -54.81 34.28
CA VAL A 2 22.61 -54.45 33.23
C VAL A 2 21.93 -53.19 33.75
N THR A 3 22.16 -52.03 33.16
CA THR A 3 21.22 -50.87 33.29
C THR A 3 21.84 -49.52 32.87
N ARG A 4 22.96 -49.51 32.14
CA ARG A 4 23.49 -48.22 31.68
C ARG A 4 23.22 -47.88 30.20
N TYR A 5 22.71 -48.79 29.40
CA TYR A 5 22.44 -48.57 27.96
C TYR A 5 20.99 -48.17 27.67
N SER A 6 20.05 -48.38 28.56
CA SER A 6 18.65 -48.07 28.32
C SER A 6 18.32 -46.55 28.44
N ILE A 7 19.12 -45.78 29.17
CA ILE A 7 18.90 -44.35 29.35
C ILE A 7 19.42 -43.54 28.15
N LEU A 8 20.48 -44.03 27.50
CA LEU A 8 21.05 -43.35 26.35
C LEU A 8 20.18 -43.47 25.07
N ALA A 9 19.48 -44.61 24.95
CA ALA A 9 18.56 -44.83 23.83
C ALA A 9 17.29 -43.99 23.93
N LEU A 10 16.82 -43.70 25.16
CA LEU A 10 15.63 -42.86 25.36
C LEU A 10 15.90 -41.37 25.07
N PHE A 11 17.14 -40.92 25.32
CA PHE A 11 17.52 -39.54 25.04
C PHE A 11 17.70 -39.25 23.54
N ILE A 12 18.16 -40.23 22.75
CA ILE A 12 18.33 -40.09 21.30
C ILE A 12 16.97 -40.08 20.60
N VAL A 13 15.98 -40.82 21.05
CA VAL A 13 14.63 -40.80 20.46
C VAL A 13 13.89 -39.50 20.75
N CYS A 14 14.13 -38.84 21.89
CA CYS A 14 13.54 -37.54 22.17
C CYS A 14 14.14 -36.39 21.32
N ILE A 15 15.40 -36.51 20.85
CA ILE A 15 16.04 -35.49 20.01
C ILE A 15 15.50 -35.55 18.57
N PHE A 16 15.07 -36.72 18.08
CA PHE A 16 14.50 -36.87 16.76
C PHE A 16 12.97 -36.63 16.65
N ALA A 17 12.26 -36.74 17.79
CA ALA A 17 10.82 -36.46 17.82
C ALA A 17 10.47 -34.96 18.00
N GLY A 18 11.45 -34.12 18.31
CA GLY A 18 11.24 -32.72 18.65
C GLY A 18 11.37 -31.71 17.50
N CYS A 19 11.64 -32.13 16.27
CA CYS A 19 11.85 -31.21 15.14
C CYS A 19 11.01 -31.53 13.90
N ASN A 20 9.76 -31.90 14.09
CA ASN A 20 8.74 -31.67 13.04
C ASN A 20 8.00 -30.35 13.32
N VAL A 21 8.71 -29.29 13.62
CA VAL A 21 8.29 -27.98 13.18
C VAL A 21 8.42 -28.04 11.67
N VAL A 22 7.35 -28.46 11.01
CA VAL A 22 7.17 -28.21 9.59
C VAL A 22 7.29 -26.69 9.48
N ASN A 23 8.48 -26.20 9.18
CA ASN A 23 8.65 -24.91 8.57
C ASN A 23 7.78 -24.97 7.31
N LYS A 24 6.52 -24.59 7.46
CA LYS A 24 5.70 -24.20 6.34
C LYS A 24 6.47 -23.03 5.75
N VAL A 25 7.38 -23.36 4.82
CA VAL A 25 8.05 -22.35 4.01
C VAL A 25 6.90 -21.66 3.31
N VAL A 26 6.51 -20.53 3.86
CA VAL A 26 5.56 -19.65 3.22
C VAL A 26 6.26 -19.31 1.90
N LYS A 27 5.74 -19.83 0.80
CA LYS A 27 6.30 -19.60 -0.53
C LYS A 27 6.08 -18.12 -0.83
N ASP A 28 7.07 -17.34 -0.52
CA ASP A 28 7.15 -15.95 -0.97
C ASP A 28 7.31 -15.91 -2.49
N ILE A 29 7.24 -14.72 -3.03
CA ILE A 29 7.42 -14.48 -4.47
C ILE A 29 8.72 -15.15 -4.93
N PRO A 30 8.69 -15.98 -5.98
CA PRO A 30 9.90 -16.57 -6.54
C PRO A 30 10.89 -15.51 -7.00
N ILE A 31 12.18 -15.77 -6.88
CA ILE A 31 13.26 -14.83 -7.27
C ILE A 31 13.05 -14.29 -8.68
N GLN A 32 12.66 -15.14 -9.62
CA GLN A 32 12.41 -14.74 -11.02
C GLN A 32 11.24 -13.73 -11.15
N GLU A 33 10.26 -13.80 -10.29
CA GLU A 33 9.15 -12.82 -10.25
C GLU A 33 9.59 -11.53 -9.56
N MET A 34 10.47 -11.61 -8.58
CA MET A 34 11.12 -10.44 -7.97
C MET A 34 11.93 -9.65 -9.00
N ASP A 35 12.73 -10.33 -9.81
CA ASP A 35 13.51 -9.71 -10.90
C ASP A 35 12.57 -8.97 -11.89
N LYS A 36 11.40 -9.53 -12.18
CA LYS A 36 10.40 -8.87 -13.04
C LYS A 36 9.84 -7.61 -12.38
N LEU A 37 9.57 -7.62 -11.07
CA LEU A 37 9.13 -6.44 -10.33
C LEU A 37 10.19 -5.33 -10.41
N ASP A 38 11.44 -5.68 -10.14
CA ASP A 38 12.54 -4.74 -10.21
C ASP A 38 12.69 -4.14 -11.61
N GLN A 39 12.72 -4.97 -12.65
CA GLN A 39 12.78 -4.52 -14.04
C GLN A 39 11.58 -3.65 -14.43
N THR A 40 10.40 -3.94 -13.85
CA THR A 40 9.17 -3.22 -14.18
C THR A 40 9.10 -1.86 -13.49
N TYR A 41 9.54 -1.77 -12.25
CA TYR A 41 9.27 -0.61 -11.40
C TYR A 41 10.52 0.20 -11.01
N VAL A 42 11.67 -0.44 -10.78
CA VAL A 42 12.88 0.26 -10.37
C VAL A 42 13.40 1.14 -11.51
N GLY A 43 13.79 2.35 -11.16
CA GLY A 43 14.23 3.36 -12.10
C GLY A 43 13.11 4.20 -12.73
N ARG A 44 11.83 3.79 -12.59
CA ARG A 44 10.70 4.55 -13.14
C ARG A 44 10.40 5.81 -12.34
N GLU A 45 9.94 6.81 -13.07
CA GLU A 45 9.31 7.99 -12.49
C GLU A 45 7.84 7.68 -12.16
N ALA A 46 7.39 8.19 -11.03
CA ALA A 46 6.02 8.05 -10.57
C ALA A 46 5.58 9.32 -9.83
N TRP A 47 4.29 9.43 -9.57
CA TRP A 47 3.70 10.47 -8.72
C TRP A 47 3.00 9.81 -7.54
N THR A 48 3.26 10.29 -6.34
CA THR A 48 2.67 9.72 -5.13
C THR A 48 1.15 9.91 -5.11
N ARG A 49 0.39 8.85 -4.84
CA ARG A 49 -1.07 8.88 -4.57
C ARG A 49 -1.37 8.99 -3.10
N ALA A 50 -0.47 8.47 -2.27
CA ALA A 50 -0.56 8.47 -0.83
C ALA A 50 0.60 9.26 -0.23
N LEU A 51 0.48 9.59 1.03
CA LEU A 51 1.57 10.10 1.83
C LEU A 51 2.57 8.96 2.06
N LEU A 52 3.84 9.18 1.75
CA LEU A 52 4.90 8.24 2.06
C LEU A 52 5.61 8.70 3.33
N ILE A 53 5.71 7.80 4.31
CA ILE A 53 6.37 8.03 5.59
C ILE A 53 7.66 7.24 5.56
N ASP A 54 8.78 7.90 5.84
CA ASP A 54 10.07 7.23 5.94
C ASP A 54 10.13 6.31 7.18
N LEU A 55 10.76 5.16 7.02
CA LEU A 55 11.11 4.27 8.14
C LEU A 55 12.29 4.81 8.96
N GLY A 56 13.03 5.76 8.40
CA GLY A 56 14.14 6.46 9.03
C GLY A 56 13.78 7.91 9.40
N PRO A 57 14.77 8.76 9.67
CA PRO A 57 14.58 10.13 10.11
C PRO A 57 14.29 11.14 8.98
N GLU A 58 14.28 10.71 7.72
CA GLU A 58 14.26 11.59 6.55
C GLU A 58 12.92 12.30 6.31
N GLY A 59 11.85 11.86 6.95
CA GLY A 59 10.57 12.56 6.97
C GLY A 59 9.50 11.98 6.05
N VAL A 60 8.80 12.84 5.31
CA VAL A 60 7.64 12.45 4.53
C VAL A 60 7.69 13.01 3.11
N ILE A 61 7.10 12.27 2.17
CA ILE A 61 6.80 12.76 0.82
C ILE A 61 5.29 12.91 0.68
N ASP A 62 4.86 14.09 0.32
CA ASP A 62 3.44 14.39 0.11
C ASP A 62 2.87 13.69 -1.12
N ARG A 63 1.54 13.65 -1.16
CA ARG A 63 0.78 13.22 -2.33
C ARG A 63 1.13 14.09 -3.54
N ASP A 64 1.06 13.48 -4.74
CA ASP A 64 1.32 14.10 -6.05
C ASP A 64 2.75 14.65 -6.23
N THR A 65 3.63 14.19 -5.43
CA THR A 65 5.04 14.51 -5.56
C THR A 65 5.68 13.58 -6.58
N LYS A 66 6.41 14.15 -7.54
CA LYS A 66 7.18 13.36 -8.50
C LYS A 66 8.35 12.69 -7.77
N VAL A 67 8.47 11.39 -7.92
CA VAL A 67 9.52 10.56 -7.34
C VAL A 67 10.11 9.61 -8.37
N LYS A 68 11.29 9.08 -8.08
CA LYS A 68 11.90 7.98 -8.83
C LYS A 68 12.01 6.77 -7.91
N LEU A 69 11.52 5.62 -8.33
CA LEU A 69 11.66 4.38 -7.60
C LEU A 69 13.13 3.93 -7.66
N VAL A 70 13.72 3.66 -6.50
CA VAL A 70 15.14 3.31 -6.36
C VAL A 70 15.32 1.82 -6.14
N SER A 71 14.52 1.22 -5.25
CA SER A 71 14.57 -0.22 -4.97
C SER A 71 13.26 -0.71 -4.38
N LEU A 72 13.01 -2.00 -4.55
CA LEU A 72 11.98 -2.77 -3.85
C LEU A 72 12.67 -3.79 -2.97
N ASP A 73 12.30 -3.86 -1.71
CA ASP A 73 12.74 -4.89 -0.78
C ASP A 73 11.52 -5.67 -0.31
N MET A 74 11.45 -6.94 -0.66
CA MET A 74 10.32 -7.81 -0.34
C MET A 74 10.58 -8.71 0.88
N HIS A 75 11.59 -8.41 1.68
CA HIS A 75 11.77 -9.06 2.97
C HIS A 75 10.67 -8.62 3.96
N TRP A 76 10.26 -9.55 4.83
CA TRP A 76 9.23 -9.31 5.86
C TRP A 76 7.89 -8.83 5.26
N THR A 77 7.50 -7.60 5.53
CA THR A 77 6.26 -6.98 5.04
C THR A 77 6.46 -6.12 3.78
N GLY A 78 7.67 -6.14 3.25
CA GLY A 78 8.07 -5.36 2.08
C GLY A 78 8.29 -3.87 2.36
N SER A 79 9.22 -3.30 1.61
CA SER A 79 9.44 -1.85 1.60
C SER A 79 9.80 -1.36 0.20
N ILE A 80 9.61 -0.06 -0.01
CA ILE A 80 10.00 0.62 -1.24
C ILE A 80 10.86 1.83 -0.91
N THR A 81 11.99 1.96 -1.59
CA THR A 81 12.80 3.17 -1.53
C THR A 81 12.53 4.03 -2.75
N VAL A 82 12.20 5.29 -2.50
CA VAL A 82 11.98 6.29 -3.54
C VAL A 82 12.91 7.48 -3.34
N ARG A 83 13.27 8.12 -4.44
CA ARG A 83 14.01 9.39 -4.44
C ARG A 83 13.05 10.54 -4.69
N GLY A 84 12.90 11.41 -3.72
CA GLY A 84 12.10 12.61 -3.77
C GLY A 84 12.76 13.78 -4.54
N PRO A 85 12.07 14.93 -4.61
CA PRO A 85 12.57 16.14 -5.32
C PRO A 85 13.92 16.63 -4.81
N ASN A 86 14.15 16.53 -3.50
CA ASN A 86 15.39 16.97 -2.84
C ASN A 86 16.55 15.96 -2.98
N ARG A 87 16.44 14.99 -3.89
CA ARG A 87 17.38 13.87 -4.09
C ARG A 87 17.60 12.98 -2.87
N ARG A 88 16.81 13.14 -1.80
CA ARG A 88 16.83 12.25 -0.63
C ARG A 88 16.07 10.96 -0.95
N ASN A 89 16.61 9.87 -0.46
CA ASN A 89 15.92 8.58 -0.51
C ASN A 89 15.04 8.44 0.72
N ILE A 90 13.79 8.04 0.50
CA ILE A 90 12.81 7.72 1.54
C ILE A 90 12.44 6.26 1.39
N THR A 91 12.55 5.50 2.47
CA THR A 91 12.14 4.09 2.51
C THR A 91 10.80 3.97 3.22
N HIS A 92 9.78 3.54 2.49
CA HIS A 92 8.41 3.41 2.99
C HIS A 92 8.02 1.93 3.12
N ALA A 93 7.41 1.58 4.26
CA ALA A 93 6.90 0.22 4.49
C ALA A 93 5.69 -0.05 3.61
N LEU A 94 5.68 -1.20 2.94
CA LEU A 94 4.52 -1.62 2.14
C LEU A 94 3.43 -2.26 3.00
N ASN A 95 3.81 -2.84 4.15
CA ASN A 95 2.89 -3.54 5.07
C ASN A 95 2.04 -4.59 4.35
N LEU A 96 2.70 -5.43 3.57
CA LEU A 96 2.06 -6.51 2.83
C LEU A 96 1.81 -7.72 3.75
N GLU A 97 0.69 -8.38 3.56
CA GLU A 97 0.37 -9.63 4.23
C GLU A 97 1.09 -10.80 3.56
N ARG A 98 1.45 -11.81 4.34
CA ARG A 98 2.08 -13.03 3.81
C ARG A 98 1.06 -14.15 3.58
N PRO A 99 1.25 -14.99 2.58
CA PRO A 99 2.37 -15.02 1.61
C PRO A 99 2.33 -13.86 0.62
N LEU A 100 3.50 -13.30 0.30
CA LEU A 100 3.60 -12.23 -0.69
C LEU A 100 3.25 -12.77 -2.09
N THR A 101 2.42 -12.04 -2.81
CA THR A 101 2.09 -12.34 -4.21
C THR A 101 2.40 -11.14 -5.09
N MET A 102 2.74 -11.38 -6.36
CA MET A 102 2.93 -10.33 -7.36
C MET A 102 1.74 -9.36 -7.39
N ALA A 103 0.52 -9.91 -7.43
CA ALA A 103 -0.70 -9.12 -7.48
C ALA A 103 -0.85 -8.19 -6.26
N ALA A 104 -0.53 -8.67 -5.05
CA ALA A 104 -0.59 -7.86 -3.83
C ALA A 104 0.44 -6.72 -3.85
N VAL A 105 1.65 -6.98 -4.35
CA VAL A 105 2.69 -5.96 -4.50
C VAL A 105 2.25 -4.92 -5.53
N GLU A 106 1.81 -5.34 -6.71
CA GLU A 106 1.35 -4.44 -7.78
C GLU A 106 0.14 -3.61 -7.33
N GLU A 107 -0.82 -4.22 -6.65
CA GLU A 107 -1.96 -3.51 -6.08
C GLU A 107 -1.49 -2.44 -5.08
N LYS A 108 -0.56 -2.79 -4.20
CA LYS A 108 -0.01 -1.84 -3.23
C LYS A 108 0.74 -0.70 -3.90
N LEU A 109 1.59 -1.00 -4.90
CA LEU A 109 2.29 0.02 -5.67
C LEU A 109 1.31 0.94 -6.41
N ASN A 110 0.24 0.41 -7.00
CA ASN A 110 -0.80 1.20 -7.65
C ASN A 110 -1.63 2.05 -6.67
N LYS A 111 -1.77 1.63 -5.42
CA LYS A 111 -2.35 2.47 -4.35
C LYS A 111 -1.42 3.61 -3.94
N LEU A 112 -0.11 3.40 -3.98
CA LEU A 112 0.88 4.39 -3.56
C LEU A 112 1.30 5.35 -4.67
N PHE A 113 1.25 4.91 -5.94
CA PHE A 113 1.83 5.66 -7.06
C PHE A 113 0.93 5.70 -8.29
N PHE A 114 1.05 6.81 -9.02
CA PHE A 114 0.66 6.90 -10.42
C PHE A 114 1.92 6.76 -11.29
N PHE A 115 1.94 5.78 -12.16
CA PHE A 115 3.01 5.61 -13.16
C PHE A 115 2.72 6.35 -14.47
N THR A 116 1.70 7.18 -14.45
CA THR A 116 1.24 7.97 -15.61
C THR A 116 1.37 9.45 -15.29
N LYS A 117 1.87 10.23 -16.27
CA LYS A 117 2.00 11.69 -16.11
C LYS A 117 0.67 12.39 -15.87
N PRO A 118 0.64 13.51 -15.11
CA PRO A 118 -0.60 14.21 -14.74
C PRO A 118 -1.47 14.59 -15.95
N GLU A 119 -0.87 15.01 -17.07
CA GLU A 119 -1.60 15.42 -18.28
C GLU A 119 -2.35 14.25 -18.93
N TYR A 120 -1.75 13.04 -18.91
CA TYR A 120 -2.39 11.82 -19.38
C TYR A 120 -3.51 11.40 -18.45
N ARG A 121 -3.31 11.50 -17.12
CA ARG A 121 -4.34 11.22 -16.12
C ARG A 121 -5.55 12.13 -16.33
N TYR A 122 -5.34 13.41 -16.54
CA TYR A 122 -6.42 14.35 -16.84
C TYR A 122 -7.24 13.91 -18.06
N ARG A 123 -6.58 13.54 -19.17
CA ARG A 123 -7.28 13.05 -20.38
C ARG A 123 -8.04 11.75 -20.14
N MET A 124 -7.49 10.82 -19.36
CA MET A 124 -8.17 9.58 -18.98
C MET A 124 -9.41 9.88 -18.12
N ASN A 125 -9.27 10.74 -17.14
CA ASN A 125 -10.36 11.15 -16.26
C ASN A 125 -11.45 11.95 -17.03
N LEU A 126 -11.07 12.74 -18.01
CA LEU A 126 -12.01 13.43 -18.89
C LEU A 126 -12.90 12.46 -19.66
N ARG A 127 -12.32 11.39 -20.20
CA ARG A 127 -13.05 10.33 -20.90
C ARG A 127 -13.93 9.50 -19.96
N LYS A 128 -13.43 9.18 -18.77
CA LYS A 128 -14.09 8.29 -17.81
C LYS A 128 -15.20 8.98 -17.03
N PHE A 129 -14.99 10.21 -16.60
CA PHE A 129 -15.85 10.90 -15.63
C PHE A 129 -16.48 12.19 -16.17
N GLY A 130 -16.10 12.64 -17.35
CA GLY A 130 -16.53 13.92 -17.93
C GLY A 130 -15.78 15.13 -17.38
N LYS A 131 -16.01 16.31 -18.01
CA LYS A 131 -15.21 17.54 -17.81
C LYS A 131 -15.23 18.06 -16.37
N LYS A 132 -16.42 18.12 -15.75
CA LYS A 132 -16.58 18.62 -14.37
C LYS A 132 -15.74 17.80 -13.39
N THR A 133 -15.91 16.49 -13.45
CA THR A 133 -15.23 15.54 -12.53
C THR A 133 -13.74 15.50 -12.81
N ALA A 134 -13.32 15.46 -14.08
CA ALA A 134 -11.89 15.46 -14.42
C ALA A 134 -11.17 16.72 -13.92
N LYS A 135 -11.84 17.90 -14.01
CA LYS A 135 -11.30 19.14 -13.45
C LYS A 135 -11.19 19.06 -11.93
N ALA A 136 -12.24 18.60 -11.25
CA ALA A 136 -12.21 18.44 -9.79
C ALA A 136 -11.10 17.47 -9.33
N VAL A 137 -10.92 16.34 -10.04
CA VAL A 137 -9.82 15.40 -9.78
C VAL A 137 -8.46 16.09 -9.95
N PHE A 138 -8.27 16.84 -11.02
CA PHE A 138 -7.03 17.56 -11.30
C PHE A 138 -6.73 18.62 -10.22
N ASP A 139 -7.77 19.36 -9.81
CA ASP A 139 -7.68 20.40 -8.77
C ASP A 139 -7.70 19.81 -7.33
N ARG A 140 -7.80 18.49 -7.19
CA ARG A 140 -7.89 17.77 -5.90
C ARG A 140 -9.09 18.20 -5.04
N GLN A 141 -10.18 18.44 -5.68
CA GLN A 141 -11.42 18.83 -5.04
C GLN A 141 -12.41 17.66 -5.00
N LEU A 142 -13.18 17.61 -3.94
CA LEU A 142 -14.36 16.77 -3.85
C LEU A 142 -15.62 17.59 -4.08
N PHE A 143 -16.68 16.94 -4.48
CA PHE A 143 -18.02 17.51 -4.50
C PHE A 143 -19.06 16.43 -4.22
N LYS A 144 -20.19 16.83 -3.65
CA LYS A 144 -21.30 15.91 -3.36
C LYS A 144 -21.82 15.24 -4.65
N GLY A 145 -21.98 13.91 -4.60
CA GLY A 145 -22.35 13.10 -5.75
C GLY A 145 -21.16 12.69 -6.65
N MET A 146 -19.91 13.06 -6.29
CA MET A 146 -18.74 12.56 -6.98
C MET A 146 -18.62 11.03 -6.79
N LYS A 147 -18.41 10.28 -7.88
CA LYS A 147 -18.24 8.83 -7.81
C LYS A 147 -17.02 8.45 -6.94
N ARG A 148 -17.14 7.35 -6.22
CA ARG A 148 -16.10 6.77 -5.35
C ARG A 148 -14.73 6.69 -6.02
N GLU A 149 -14.68 6.18 -7.26
CA GLU A 149 -13.42 6.04 -8.00
C GLU A 149 -12.82 7.41 -8.33
N ALA A 150 -13.65 8.40 -8.65
CA ALA A 150 -13.17 9.75 -8.93
C ALA A 150 -12.64 10.44 -7.67
N ALA A 151 -13.25 10.18 -6.51
CA ALA A 151 -12.77 10.66 -5.24
C ALA A 151 -11.39 10.06 -4.88
N LEU A 152 -11.19 8.75 -5.14
CA LEU A 152 -9.88 8.10 -5.00
C LEU A 152 -8.83 8.65 -5.97
N GLU A 153 -9.23 9.02 -7.19
CA GLU A 153 -8.31 9.69 -8.14
C GLU A 153 -7.99 11.12 -7.69
N SER A 154 -8.91 11.81 -7.00
CA SER A 154 -8.73 13.18 -6.51
C SER A 154 -7.85 13.23 -5.26
N TRP A 155 -8.24 12.54 -4.20
CA TRP A 155 -7.58 12.61 -2.89
C TRP A 155 -6.59 11.47 -2.64
N GLY A 156 -6.55 10.45 -3.51
CA GLY A 156 -5.77 9.24 -3.31
C GLY A 156 -6.46 8.25 -2.38
N TYR A 157 -5.75 7.18 -2.03
CA TYR A 157 -6.27 6.20 -1.09
C TYR A 157 -6.21 6.75 0.35
N PRO A 158 -7.27 6.57 1.14
CA PRO A 158 -7.26 6.92 2.55
C PRO A 158 -6.34 5.98 3.34
N ASP A 159 -5.94 6.42 4.53
CA ASP A 159 -5.15 5.61 5.46
C ASP A 159 -5.99 4.50 6.09
N GLU A 160 -7.30 4.76 6.29
CA GLU A 160 -8.27 3.79 6.80
C GLU A 160 -9.59 3.91 6.04
N MET A 161 -10.22 2.78 5.78
CA MET A 161 -11.59 2.68 5.27
C MET A 161 -12.41 1.86 6.24
N LYS A 162 -13.55 2.38 6.65
CA LYS A 162 -14.55 1.67 7.45
C LYS A 162 -15.82 1.57 6.64
N SER A 163 -16.35 0.36 6.48
CA SER A 163 -17.62 0.13 5.79
C SER A 163 -18.65 -0.35 6.79
N VAL A 164 -19.83 0.23 6.72
CA VAL A 164 -20.99 -0.14 7.54
C VAL A 164 -22.19 -0.29 6.62
N ASP A 165 -22.89 -1.40 6.73
CA ASP A 165 -24.20 -1.59 6.12
C ASP A 165 -25.27 -1.05 7.08
N LEU A 166 -25.91 0.04 6.73
CA LEU A 166 -27.01 0.61 7.49
C LEU A 166 -28.32 0.41 6.71
N SER A 167 -29.08 -0.59 7.10
CA SER A 167 -30.41 -0.89 6.54
C SER A 167 -30.41 -1.11 5.01
N GLY A 168 -29.39 -1.81 4.50
CA GLY A 168 -29.24 -2.11 3.06
C GLY A 168 -28.56 -0.99 2.25
N SER A 169 -28.09 0.07 2.91
CA SER A 169 -27.29 1.12 2.28
C SER A 169 -25.84 0.99 2.72
N MET A 170 -24.95 0.71 1.78
CA MET A 170 -23.52 0.63 2.04
C MET A 170 -22.95 2.02 2.25
N GLN A 171 -22.43 2.26 3.43
CA GLN A 171 -21.77 3.51 3.80
C GLN A 171 -20.28 3.25 4.06
N GLU A 172 -19.42 4.09 3.51
CA GLU A 172 -17.99 4.05 3.80
C GLU A 172 -17.56 5.36 4.46
N GLN A 173 -16.75 5.26 5.52
CA GLN A 173 -16.00 6.36 6.09
C GLN A 173 -14.54 6.21 5.73
N TRP A 174 -14.01 7.17 5.01
CA TRP A 174 -12.59 7.24 4.66
C TRP A 174 -11.87 8.19 5.61
N ILE A 175 -10.73 7.78 6.12
CA ILE A 175 -9.93 8.54 7.08
C ILE A 175 -8.58 8.83 6.46
N TYR A 176 -8.25 10.12 6.33
CA TYR A 176 -6.94 10.60 5.88
C TYR A 176 -6.23 11.23 7.08
N LYS A 177 -5.07 10.68 7.45
CA LYS A 177 -4.24 11.20 8.53
C LYS A 177 -3.33 12.31 8.03
N ASP A 178 -3.24 13.41 8.75
CA ASP A 178 -2.22 14.43 8.52
C ASP A 178 -1.02 14.15 9.43
N VAL A 179 0.05 13.61 8.84
CA VAL A 179 1.26 13.24 9.60
C VAL A 179 2.00 14.47 10.13
N ARG A 180 1.84 15.64 9.50
CA ARG A 180 2.45 16.90 9.95
C ARG A 180 1.74 17.48 11.15
N GLN A 181 0.44 17.22 11.25
CA GLN A 181 -0.39 17.63 12.38
C GLN A 181 -0.87 16.38 13.11
N LYS A 182 -0.09 15.92 14.08
CA LYS A 182 -0.16 14.60 14.77
C LYS A 182 -1.57 14.07 15.13
N ASN A 183 -2.59 14.92 15.14
CA ASN A 183 -3.95 14.53 15.51
C ASN A 183 -5.01 14.99 14.50
N LYS A 184 -4.64 15.69 13.44
CA LYS A 184 -5.62 16.14 12.45
C LYS A 184 -5.97 14.97 11.51
N LYS A 185 -7.25 14.70 11.40
CA LYS A 185 -7.80 13.73 10.46
C LYS A 185 -8.80 14.45 9.57
N ARG A 186 -8.84 14.06 8.31
CA ARG A 186 -9.88 14.46 7.37
C ARG A 186 -10.74 13.25 7.08
N TYR A 187 -12.02 13.47 6.95
CA TYR A 187 -12.99 12.41 6.73
C TYR A 187 -13.72 12.62 5.42
N VAL A 188 -14.01 11.53 4.71
CA VAL A 188 -14.91 11.52 3.55
C VAL A 188 -15.93 10.43 3.78
N TYR A 189 -17.20 10.75 3.58
CA TYR A 189 -18.30 9.83 3.72
C TYR A 189 -18.82 9.49 2.33
N ILE A 190 -18.86 8.20 2.03
CA ILE A 190 -19.37 7.66 0.77
C ILE A 190 -20.65 6.91 1.05
N ILE A 191 -21.71 7.28 0.37
CA ILE A 191 -23.03 6.62 0.44
C ILE A 191 -23.38 6.16 -0.98
N GLU A 192 -23.75 4.89 -1.12
CA GLU A 192 -24.11 4.29 -2.41
C GLU A 192 -23.07 4.55 -3.53
N GLY A 193 -21.78 4.51 -3.15
CA GLY A 193 -20.68 4.69 -4.10
C GLY A 193 -20.45 6.14 -4.55
N GLN A 194 -21.00 7.13 -3.85
CA GLN A 194 -20.82 8.54 -4.13
C GLN A 194 -20.43 9.32 -2.87
N VAL A 195 -19.65 10.38 -3.05
CA VAL A 195 -19.31 11.31 -1.98
C VAL A 195 -20.60 12.00 -1.49
N ASP A 196 -20.93 11.85 -0.22
CA ASP A 196 -22.03 12.56 0.41
C ASP A 196 -21.54 13.83 1.09
N THR A 197 -20.52 13.71 1.94
CA THR A 197 -19.91 14.84 2.66
C THR A 197 -18.46 14.57 2.99
N TRP A 198 -17.71 15.61 3.37
CA TRP A 198 -16.34 15.50 3.85
C TRP A 198 -16.03 16.60 4.87
N GLU A 199 -15.02 16.34 5.70
CA GLU A 199 -14.50 17.26 6.73
C GLU A 199 -12.99 17.45 6.52
N GLU A 200 -12.50 18.70 6.55
CA GLU A 200 -11.09 19.07 6.38
C GLU A 200 -10.43 19.52 7.69
#